data_a05329b63e6bc6ca0ba1b94084b9d1ab
#
_entry.id   a05329b63e6bc6ca0ba1b94084b9d1ab
#
_cell.length_a   1.000
_cell.length_b   1.000
_cell.length_c   1.000
_cell.angle_alpha   90.00
_cell.angle_beta   90.00
_cell.angle_gamma   90.00
#
_symmetry.space_group_name_H-M   'P 1'
#
loop_
_entity.id
_entity.type
_entity.pdbx_description
1 polymer ?
#
loop_
_entity_poly.entity_id
_entity_poly.type
_entity_poly.pdbx_seq_one_letter_code
_entity_poly.pdbx_strand_id
1 'polypeptide(L)'
;CIPHKNSLYQIAIFNLKTEISKQILKDGCHFQRIPKIHMEVLYDLIDIRSILRASGKKVFKDLQNAIENMSVVNYFFLHKDNLTLFNESGDVDSSFVCEIIDHIPKPKKIPRELSESGFQRIDTKDTVVIVDCGIPQNYNATYKTHAYTAGFEIS
;
A
#
# COMPACT_ATOMS: atom_id res chain seq x y z
N CYS A 1 -2.19 -24.32 28.86
CA CYS A 1 -2.14 -22.97 29.41
C CYS A 1 -2.44 -21.97 28.30
N ILE A 2 -3.57 -21.29 28.37
CA ILE A 2 -3.88 -20.17 27.46
C ILE A 2 -2.98 -19.01 27.91
N PRO A 3 -2.13 -18.45 27.04
CA PRO A 3 -1.32 -17.30 27.39
C PRO A 3 -2.22 -16.16 27.89
N HIS A 4 -1.80 -15.45 28.93
CA HIS A 4 -2.54 -14.29 29.44
C HIS A 4 -2.90 -13.36 28.28
N LYS A 5 -4.14 -12.85 28.23
CA LYS A 5 -4.63 -11.94 27.16
C LYS A 5 -3.66 -10.81 26.82
N ASN A 6 -2.92 -10.30 27.81
CA ASN A 6 -1.88 -9.29 27.62
C ASN A 6 -0.66 -9.82 26.84
N SER A 7 -0.29 -11.09 27.01
CA SER A 7 0.84 -11.70 26.29
C SER A 7 0.53 -11.87 24.80
N LEU A 8 -0.69 -12.32 24.44
CA LEU A 8 -1.11 -12.45 23.05
C LEU A 8 -1.15 -11.10 22.34
N TYR A 9 -1.67 -10.07 23.00
CA TYR A 9 -1.70 -8.73 22.46
C TYR A 9 -0.28 -8.20 22.18
N GLN A 10 0.66 -8.38 23.12
CA GLN A 10 2.04 -7.94 22.93
C GLN A 10 2.73 -8.68 21.78
N ILE A 11 2.51 -9.99 21.66
CA ILE A 11 3.03 -10.79 20.55
C ILE A 11 2.44 -10.29 19.21
N ALA A 12 1.13 -10.05 19.15
CA ALA A 12 0.47 -9.56 17.94
C ALA A 12 1.02 -8.19 17.50
N ILE A 13 1.20 -7.25 18.44
CA ILE A 13 1.78 -5.93 18.13
C ILE A 13 3.24 -6.05 17.68
N PHE A 14 4.02 -6.91 18.32
CA PHE A 14 5.41 -7.16 17.91
C PHE A 14 5.48 -7.71 16.48
N ASN A 15 4.67 -8.73 16.17
CA ASN A 15 4.61 -9.32 14.84
C ASN A 15 4.14 -8.29 13.80
N LEU A 16 3.10 -7.52 14.10
CA LEU A 16 2.59 -6.48 13.20
C LEU A 16 3.67 -5.43 12.89
N LYS A 17 4.40 -4.94 13.89
CA LYS A 17 5.52 -4.01 13.66
C LYS A 17 6.60 -4.63 12.77
N THR A 18 6.93 -5.88 13.00
CA THR A 18 7.91 -6.61 12.21
C THR A 18 7.47 -6.73 10.75
N GLU A 19 6.20 -7.09 10.53
CA GLU A 19 5.67 -7.22 9.17
C GLU A 19 5.54 -5.86 8.47
N ILE A 20 5.10 -4.81 9.14
CA ILE A 20 5.12 -3.44 8.59
C ILE A 20 6.53 -3.08 8.10
N SER A 21 7.56 -3.33 8.92
CA SER A 21 8.93 -2.98 8.55
C SER A 21 9.51 -3.80 7.40
N LYS A 22 8.99 -5.01 7.15
CA LYS A 22 9.41 -5.88 6.05
C LYS A 22 8.64 -5.63 4.76
N GLN A 23 7.35 -5.35 4.89
CA GLN A 23 6.45 -5.32 3.73
C GLN A 23 6.28 -3.92 3.13
N ILE A 24 6.55 -2.87 3.89
CA ILE A 24 6.39 -1.50 3.42
C ILE A 24 7.75 -0.87 3.20
N LEU A 25 8.03 -0.51 1.95
CA LEU A 25 9.26 0.13 1.52
C LEU A 25 9.36 1.56 2.07
N LYS A 26 10.52 2.18 2.01
CA LYS A 26 10.74 3.53 2.55
C LYS A 26 9.92 4.59 1.82
N ASP A 27 9.60 4.37 0.54
CA ASP A 27 8.71 5.24 -0.25
C ASP A 27 7.22 5.02 0.04
N GLY A 28 6.87 4.06 0.92
CA GLY A 28 5.51 3.71 1.31
C GLY A 28 4.85 2.66 0.43
N CYS A 29 5.48 2.20 -0.64
CA CYS A 29 4.93 1.15 -1.48
C CYS A 29 5.03 -0.22 -0.79
N HIS A 30 4.05 -1.10 -1.03
CA HIS A 30 4.16 -2.49 -0.63
C HIS A 30 5.25 -3.20 -1.45
N PHE A 31 6.06 -4.04 -0.80
CA PHE A 31 7.24 -4.67 -1.41
C PHE A 31 6.96 -5.49 -2.68
N GLN A 32 5.77 -6.06 -2.80
CA GLN A 32 5.37 -6.82 -3.99
C GLN A 32 5.12 -5.94 -5.21
N ARG A 33 5.01 -4.63 -5.04
CA ARG A 33 4.82 -3.67 -6.14
C ARG A 33 3.54 -3.92 -6.97
N ILE A 34 2.51 -4.52 -6.35
CA ILE A 34 1.20 -4.80 -6.94
C ILE A 34 0.20 -3.83 -6.34
N PRO A 35 -0.39 -2.90 -7.13
CA PRO A 35 -1.30 -1.87 -6.60
C PRO A 35 -2.49 -2.44 -5.84
N LYS A 36 -3.08 -3.53 -6.30
CA LYS A 36 -4.19 -4.20 -5.62
C LYS A 36 -3.79 -4.68 -4.22
N ILE A 37 -2.66 -5.39 -4.11
CA ILE A 37 -2.17 -5.88 -2.81
C ILE A 37 -1.79 -4.71 -1.89
N HIS A 38 -1.19 -3.65 -2.45
CA HIS A 38 -0.91 -2.44 -1.71
C HIS A 38 -2.18 -1.87 -1.06
N MET A 39 -3.26 -1.81 -1.81
CA MET A 39 -4.54 -1.30 -1.36
C MET A 39 -5.19 -2.21 -0.30
N GLU A 40 -5.16 -3.53 -0.51
CA GLU A 40 -5.68 -4.52 0.45
C GLU A 40 -4.94 -4.42 1.79
N VAL A 41 -3.61 -4.36 1.77
CA VAL A 41 -2.80 -4.18 2.99
C VAL A 41 -3.07 -2.84 3.66
N LEU A 42 -3.22 -1.75 2.90
CA LEU A 42 -3.60 -0.44 3.45
C LEU A 42 -4.95 -0.51 4.16
N TYR A 43 -5.93 -1.17 3.58
CA TYR A 43 -7.25 -1.37 4.17
C TYR A 43 -7.16 -2.15 5.50
N ASP A 44 -6.43 -3.26 5.52
CA ASP A 44 -6.19 -4.04 6.74
C ASP A 44 -5.54 -3.19 7.86
N LEU A 45 -4.56 -2.35 7.52
CA LEU A 45 -3.91 -1.47 8.50
C LEU A 45 -4.87 -0.40 9.04
N ILE A 46 -5.77 0.13 8.20
CA ILE A 46 -6.83 1.08 8.61
C ILE A 46 -7.79 0.39 9.59
N ASP A 47 -8.20 -0.84 9.30
CA ASP A 47 -9.06 -1.63 10.18
C ASP A 47 -8.40 -1.91 11.52
N ILE A 48 -7.15 -2.35 11.52
CA ILE A 48 -6.39 -2.57 12.76
C ILE A 48 -6.32 -1.27 13.58
N ARG A 49 -6.05 -0.13 12.95
CA ARG A 49 -6.06 1.19 13.62
C ARG A 49 -7.42 1.48 14.26
N SER A 50 -8.49 1.20 13.52
CA SER A 50 -9.87 1.44 13.98
C SER A 50 -10.23 0.57 15.17
N ILE A 51 -9.87 -0.72 15.13
CA ILE A 51 -10.06 -1.68 16.23
C ILE A 51 -9.28 -1.26 17.47
N LEU A 52 -8.02 -0.83 17.31
CA LEU A 52 -7.21 -0.34 18.44
C LEU A 52 -7.87 0.86 19.09
N ARG A 53 -8.35 1.84 18.31
CA ARG A 53 -9.05 3.03 18.82
C ARG A 53 -10.34 2.65 19.55
N ALA A 54 -11.18 1.81 18.94
CA ALA A 54 -12.43 1.35 19.54
C ALA A 54 -12.23 0.57 20.85
N SER A 55 -11.10 -0.14 20.98
CA SER A 55 -10.71 -0.87 22.17
C SER A 55 -10.02 0.00 23.24
N GLY A 56 -9.94 1.33 23.06
CA GLY A 56 -9.24 2.24 23.96
C GLY A 56 -7.72 2.03 24.00
N LYS A 57 -7.15 1.36 23.00
CA LYS A 57 -5.71 1.12 22.88
C LYS A 57 -5.02 2.24 22.11
N LYS A 58 -3.78 2.53 22.52
CA LYS A 58 -2.98 3.52 21.79
C LYS A 58 -2.52 2.97 20.44
N VAL A 59 -2.79 3.74 19.36
CA VAL A 59 -2.20 3.48 18.05
C VAL A 59 -0.70 3.77 18.11
N PHE A 60 0.13 2.81 17.76
CA PHE A 60 1.57 3.01 17.75
C PHE A 60 2.05 3.71 16.48
N LYS A 61 3.17 4.42 16.60
CA LYS A 61 3.67 5.33 15.58
C LYS A 61 3.94 4.64 14.24
N ASP A 62 4.49 3.41 14.27
CA ASP A 62 4.83 2.68 13.06
C ASP A 62 3.59 2.36 12.22
N LEU A 63 2.47 1.97 12.85
CA LEU A 63 1.20 1.76 12.16
C LEU A 63 0.64 3.06 11.56
N GLN A 64 0.68 4.15 12.32
CA GLN A 64 0.19 5.43 11.82
C GLN A 64 1.03 5.94 10.64
N ASN A 65 2.36 5.86 10.73
CA ASN A 65 3.27 6.25 9.65
C ASN A 65 3.08 5.36 8.40
N ALA A 66 2.90 4.04 8.60
CA ALA A 66 2.65 3.12 7.51
C ALA A 66 1.38 3.51 6.74
N ILE A 67 0.27 3.74 7.45
CA ILE A 67 -1.00 4.17 6.83
C ILE A 67 -0.81 5.49 6.08
N GLU A 68 -0.14 6.47 6.67
CA GLU A 68 0.09 7.78 6.03
C GLU A 68 0.92 7.65 4.75
N ASN A 69 2.03 6.92 4.78
CA ASN A 69 2.89 6.72 3.63
C ASN A 69 2.19 5.90 2.53
N MET A 70 1.54 4.81 2.90
CA MET A 70 0.78 3.99 1.95
C MET A 70 -0.39 4.76 1.34
N SER A 71 -1.02 5.66 2.09
CA SER A 71 -2.08 6.53 1.57
C SER A 71 -1.58 7.41 0.42
N VAL A 72 -0.38 7.98 0.54
CA VAL A 72 0.24 8.77 -0.54
C VAL A 72 0.48 7.91 -1.77
N VAL A 73 0.99 6.69 -1.59
CA VAL A 73 1.24 5.74 -2.68
C VAL A 73 -0.07 5.25 -3.31
N ASN A 74 -1.13 5.08 -2.51
CA ASN A 74 -2.44 4.76 -3.06
C ASN A 74 -2.90 5.82 -4.06
N TYR A 75 -2.78 7.11 -3.72
CA TYR A 75 -3.07 8.21 -4.65
C TYR A 75 -2.10 8.27 -5.83
N PHE A 76 -0.86 7.83 -5.66
CA PHE A 76 0.09 7.73 -6.76
C PHE A 76 -0.38 6.76 -7.84
N PHE A 77 -0.99 5.65 -7.46
CA PHE A 77 -1.48 4.64 -8.39
C PHE A 77 -2.86 4.95 -9.00
N LEU A 78 -3.57 5.96 -8.50
CA LEU A 78 -4.89 6.27 -9.03
C LEU A 78 -4.79 6.98 -10.38
N HIS A 79 -5.38 6.39 -11.40
CA HIS A 79 -5.93 7.07 -12.55
C HIS A 79 -7.22 7.80 -12.18
N LYS A 80 -7.85 8.53 -13.11
CA LYS A 80 -8.99 9.42 -12.78
C LYS A 80 -10.09 8.73 -11.97
N ASP A 81 -10.40 7.48 -12.29
CA ASP A 81 -11.49 6.73 -11.68
C ASP A 81 -11.12 5.30 -11.27
N ASN A 82 -9.90 4.84 -11.55
CA ASN A 82 -9.50 3.44 -11.35
C ASN A 82 -8.08 3.33 -10.81
N LEU A 83 -7.83 2.22 -10.12
CA LEU A 83 -6.49 1.83 -9.69
C LEU A 83 -5.69 1.31 -10.89
N THR A 84 -4.39 1.58 -10.88
CA THR A 84 -3.43 1.04 -11.85
C THR A 84 -3.40 -0.49 -11.85
N LEU A 85 -3.42 -1.10 -13.03
CA LEU A 85 -3.49 -2.55 -13.23
C LEU A 85 -2.13 -3.26 -13.28
N PHE A 86 -1.03 -2.59 -12.95
CA PHE A 86 0.29 -3.20 -12.96
C PHE A 86 0.35 -4.52 -12.19
N ASN A 87 1.19 -5.43 -12.67
CA ASN A 87 1.51 -6.68 -11.99
C ASN A 87 0.26 -7.51 -11.65
N GLU A 88 -0.63 -7.70 -12.61
CA GLU A 88 -1.83 -8.55 -12.48
C GLU A 88 -2.78 -8.09 -11.35
N SER A 89 -2.86 -6.77 -11.09
CA SER A 89 -3.84 -6.24 -10.12
C SER A 89 -5.27 -6.71 -10.41
N GLY A 90 -5.57 -7.11 -11.65
CA GLY A 90 -6.89 -7.55 -12.08
C GLY A 90 -7.93 -6.43 -11.97
N ASP A 91 -9.19 -6.78 -12.13
CA ASP A 91 -10.29 -5.85 -11.89
C ASP A 91 -10.36 -5.52 -10.40
N VAL A 92 -10.17 -4.25 -10.07
CA VAL A 92 -10.40 -3.74 -8.73
C VAL A 92 -11.77 -3.10 -8.72
N ASP A 93 -12.61 -3.53 -7.77
CA ASP A 93 -13.93 -2.96 -7.62
C ASP A 93 -13.82 -1.47 -7.25
N SER A 94 -14.42 -0.60 -8.07
CA SER A 94 -14.42 0.84 -7.85
C SER A 94 -15.05 1.23 -6.50
N SER A 95 -16.00 0.44 -5.98
CA SER A 95 -16.58 0.66 -4.66
C SER A 95 -15.55 0.47 -3.55
N PHE A 96 -14.67 -0.52 -3.66
CA PHE A 96 -13.58 -0.75 -2.73
C PHE A 96 -12.52 0.36 -2.78
N VAL A 97 -12.21 0.86 -3.98
CA VAL A 97 -11.33 2.04 -4.13
C VAL A 97 -11.91 3.25 -3.42
N CYS A 98 -13.20 3.54 -3.63
CA CYS A 98 -13.88 4.66 -2.99
C CYS A 98 -13.89 4.51 -1.47
N GLU A 99 -14.20 3.32 -0.96
CA GLU A 99 -14.20 3.05 0.48
C GLU A 99 -12.85 3.36 1.13
N ILE A 100 -11.75 2.96 0.50
CA ILE A 100 -10.41 3.28 1.02
C ILE A 100 -10.14 4.78 0.98
N ILE A 101 -10.45 5.43 -0.14
CA ILE A 101 -10.22 6.88 -0.31
C ILE A 101 -10.94 7.69 0.76
N ASP A 102 -12.14 7.27 1.17
CA ASP A 102 -12.91 7.93 2.22
C ASP A 102 -12.26 7.82 3.62
N HIS A 103 -11.40 6.82 3.82
CA HIS A 103 -10.72 6.57 5.11
C HIS A 103 -9.28 7.07 5.19
N ILE A 104 -8.73 7.59 4.08
CA ILE A 104 -7.36 8.09 4.01
C ILE A 104 -7.30 9.60 3.74
N PRO A 105 -6.29 10.30 4.29
CA PRO A 105 -6.13 11.72 4.02
C PRO A 105 -5.68 11.95 2.58
N LYS A 106 -6.31 12.92 1.91
CA LYS A 106 -5.84 13.36 0.60
C LYS A 106 -4.48 14.05 0.74
N PRO A 107 -3.43 13.60 0.03
CA PRO A 107 -2.12 14.19 0.12
C PRO A 107 -2.11 15.60 -0.48
N LYS A 108 -1.32 16.51 0.07
CA LYS A 108 -1.11 17.85 -0.48
C LYS A 108 -0.47 17.82 -1.87
N LYS A 109 0.35 16.80 -2.11
CA LYS A 109 1.06 16.59 -3.37
C LYS A 109 1.29 15.10 -3.56
N ILE A 110 1.03 14.62 -4.77
CA ILE A 110 1.40 13.27 -5.19
C ILE A 110 2.86 13.33 -5.67
N PRO A 111 3.76 12.44 -5.22
CA PRO A 111 5.13 12.39 -5.69
C PRO A 111 5.18 12.06 -7.19
N ARG A 112 6.25 12.44 -7.87
CA ARG A 112 6.47 12.08 -9.27
C ARG A 112 7.20 10.74 -9.43
N GLU A 113 7.82 10.27 -8.36
CA GLU A 113 8.53 9.00 -8.33
C GLU A 113 8.41 8.31 -6.98
N LEU A 114 8.48 7.00 -7.00
CA LEU A 114 8.64 6.13 -5.86
C LEU A 114 9.99 5.44 -6.01
N SER A 115 11.02 5.99 -5.35
CA SER A 115 12.42 5.65 -5.61
C SER A 115 12.81 4.23 -5.18
N GLU A 116 12.19 3.67 -4.14
CA GLU A 116 12.47 2.32 -3.66
C GLU A 116 11.72 1.27 -4.49
N SER A 117 10.49 1.54 -4.87
CA SER A 117 9.68 0.65 -5.70
C SER A 117 9.88 0.86 -7.20
N GLY A 118 10.48 1.99 -7.62
CA GLY A 118 10.86 2.23 -8.99
C GLY A 118 9.73 2.69 -9.92
N PHE A 119 8.63 3.21 -9.39
CA PHE A 119 7.56 3.77 -10.22
C PHE A 119 7.78 5.24 -10.51
N GLN A 120 7.42 5.66 -11.72
CA GLN A 120 7.42 7.04 -12.18
C GLN A 120 6.01 7.46 -12.55
N ARG A 121 5.63 8.70 -12.21
CA ARG A 121 4.32 9.28 -12.53
C ARG A 121 4.48 10.64 -13.21
N ILE A 122 3.77 10.81 -14.31
CA ILE A 122 3.66 12.06 -15.04
C ILE A 122 2.19 12.47 -15.04
N ASP A 123 1.90 13.62 -14.47
CA ASP A 123 0.58 14.23 -14.46
C ASP A 123 0.56 15.47 -15.36
N THR A 124 -0.39 15.50 -16.27
CA THR A 124 -0.77 16.70 -16.99
C THR A 124 -2.23 17.03 -16.68
N LYS A 125 -2.74 18.12 -17.26
CA LYS A 125 -4.15 18.51 -17.07
C LYS A 125 -5.12 17.39 -17.46
N ASP A 126 -4.83 16.68 -18.53
CA ASP A 126 -5.77 15.73 -19.16
C ASP A 126 -5.26 14.28 -19.15
N THR A 127 -3.99 14.05 -18.78
CA THR A 127 -3.36 12.74 -18.93
C THR A 127 -2.56 12.39 -17.69
N VAL A 128 -2.69 11.15 -17.23
CA VAL A 128 -1.85 10.52 -16.22
C VAL A 128 -1.08 9.37 -16.86
N VAL A 129 0.24 9.37 -16.71
CA VAL A 129 1.09 8.26 -17.13
C VAL A 129 1.81 7.71 -15.91
N ILE A 130 1.72 6.41 -15.70
CA ILE A 130 2.47 5.70 -14.66
C ILE A 130 3.36 4.68 -15.37
N VAL A 131 4.64 4.67 -15.02
CA VAL A 131 5.65 3.79 -15.62
C VAL A 131 6.29 2.94 -14.54
N ASP A 132 6.40 1.65 -14.77
CA ASP A 132 7.19 0.74 -13.93
C ASP A 132 8.64 0.72 -14.44
N CYS A 133 9.52 1.45 -13.78
CA CYS A 133 10.97 1.48 -14.01
C CYS A 133 11.74 0.64 -13.01
N GLY A 134 11.05 -0.09 -12.13
CA GLY A 134 11.69 -0.85 -11.06
C GLY A 134 12.35 -2.13 -11.55
N ILE A 135 13.39 -2.55 -10.83
CA ILE A 135 14.01 -3.84 -11.06
C ILE A 135 13.14 -4.92 -10.43
N PRO A 136 12.76 -5.99 -11.17
CA PRO A 136 12.06 -7.11 -10.58
C PRO A 136 12.88 -7.67 -9.42
N GLN A 137 12.29 -7.68 -8.23
CA GLN A 137 12.97 -8.30 -7.10
C GLN A 137 12.83 -9.81 -7.26
N ASN A 138 13.96 -10.52 -7.22
CA ASN A 138 14.01 -11.98 -7.23
C ASN A 138 13.42 -12.53 -5.91
N TYR A 139 12.10 -12.48 -5.78
CA TYR A 139 11.41 -13.25 -4.75
C TYR A 139 11.30 -14.68 -5.25
N ASN A 140 11.75 -15.64 -4.40
CA ASN A 140 11.65 -17.07 -4.63
C ASN A 140 10.38 -17.42 -5.40
N ALA A 141 10.53 -18.23 -6.44
CA ALA A 141 9.63 -18.55 -7.55
C ALA A 141 8.19 -19.01 -7.22
N THR A 142 7.69 -18.78 -6.03
CA THR A 142 6.33 -19.09 -5.60
C THR A 142 5.30 -18.01 -5.93
N TYR A 143 5.73 -16.78 -6.20
CA TYR A 143 4.84 -15.70 -6.64
C TYR A 143 5.16 -15.39 -8.10
N LYS A 144 4.18 -15.60 -8.98
CA LYS A 144 4.24 -15.20 -10.39
C LYS A 144 4.19 -13.67 -10.46
N THR A 145 5.32 -13.03 -10.22
CA THR A 145 5.44 -11.60 -10.48
C THR A 145 5.73 -11.42 -11.96
N HIS A 146 4.73 -11.15 -12.75
CA HIS A 146 4.92 -10.64 -14.10
C HIS A 146 5.32 -9.16 -14.02
N ALA A 147 6.52 -8.89 -13.53
CA ALA A 147 7.09 -7.56 -13.58
C ALA A 147 7.48 -7.26 -15.03
N TYR A 148 6.64 -6.52 -15.73
CA TYR A 148 7.00 -5.97 -17.03
C TYR A 148 7.97 -4.81 -16.78
N THR A 149 9.27 -5.05 -17.00
CA THR A 149 10.24 -3.95 -17.04
C THR A 149 9.80 -2.94 -18.10
N ALA A 150 9.64 -1.67 -17.70
CA ALA A 150 9.13 -0.59 -18.54
C ALA A 150 7.65 -0.74 -19.00
N GLY A 151 6.82 -1.46 -18.25
CA GLY A 151 5.37 -1.38 -18.41
C GLY A 151 4.87 0.04 -18.11
N PHE A 152 3.87 0.51 -18.83
CA PHE A 152 3.26 1.81 -18.57
C PHE A 152 1.75 1.76 -18.75
N GLU A 153 1.06 2.65 -18.04
CA GLU A 153 -0.37 2.89 -18.16
C GLU A 153 -0.63 4.37 -18.43
N ILE A 154 -1.64 4.64 -19.25
CA ILE A 154 -2.04 6.01 -19.63
C ILE A 154 -3.55 6.14 -19.46
N SER A 155 -4.00 7.23 -18.89
CA SER A 155 -5.41 7.63 -18.81
C SER A 155 -5.60 9.10 -19.13
#